data_d4240cc6fc7d82915c5d26fa8e0559a6
#
_entry.id   d4240cc6fc7d82915c5d26fa8e0559a6
#
_cell.length_a   1.000
_cell.length_b   1.000
_cell.length_c   1.000
_cell.angle_alpha   90.00
_cell.angle_beta   90.00
_cell.angle_gamma   90.00
#
_symmetry.space_group_name_H-M   'P 1'
#
loop_
_entity.id
_entity.type
_entity.pdbx_description
1 polymer ?
#
loop_
_entity_poly.entity_id
_entity_poly.type
_entity_poly.pdbx_seq_one_letter_code
_entity_poly.pdbx_strand_id
1 'polypeptide(L)'
;MDWYADCSYEPDRKRRFHRKARVRLRQLAHALRFAPGEFEVRSQLGGVAVSGEIILHHRDVYVQICQPATRADSGILIRAFDGRKDATGGRNHFAPLRLLNDLEEFAARVRAVMALRPPGSRAA
;
A
#
# COMPACT_ATOMS: atom_id res chain seq x y z
N MET A 1 -18.40 -5.39 -9.25
CA MET A 1 -18.58 -4.45 -8.12
C MET A 1 -17.26 -4.20 -7.44
N ASP A 2 -16.98 -2.96 -7.16
CA ASP A 2 -15.68 -2.55 -6.64
C ASP A 2 -15.67 -2.71 -5.12
N TRP A 3 -15.22 -3.87 -4.67
CA TRP A 3 -15.16 -4.20 -3.25
C TRP A 3 -14.38 -3.17 -2.42
N TYR A 4 -13.42 -2.48 -3.06
CA TYR A 4 -12.59 -1.47 -2.39
C TYR A 4 -13.30 -0.12 -2.22
N ALA A 5 -14.38 0.09 -2.91
CA ALA A 5 -15.12 1.35 -2.87
C ALA A 5 -16.26 1.34 -1.85
N ASP A 6 -16.57 0.20 -1.28
CA ASP A 6 -17.74 0.03 -0.42
C ASP A 6 -17.34 -0.34 1.01
N CYS A 7 -16.40 0.40 1.56
CA CYS A 7 -16.05 0.23 2.95
C CYS A 7 -16.93 1.14 3.80
N SER A 8 -17.57 0.57 4.80
CA SER A 8 -18.44 1.32 5.70
C SER A 8 -18.08 0.99 7.14
N TYR A 9 -18.83 1.57 8.07
CA TYR A 9 -18.66 1.25 9.49
C TYR A 9 -19.13 -0.16 9.83
N GLU A 10 -19.77 -0.85 8.89
CA GLU A 10 -20.23 -2.22 9.12
C GLU A 10 -19.02 -3.16 9.27
N PRO A 11 -18.91 -3.88 10.42
CA PRO A 11 -17.72 -4.68 10.70
C PRO A 11 -17.43 -5.77 9.66
N ASP A 12 -18.46 -6.40 9.09
CA ASP A 12 -18.25 -7.47 8.11
C ASP A 12 -17.69 -6.96 6.80
N ARG A 13 -18.15 -5.81 6.33
CA ARG A 13 -17.63 -5.19 5.12
C ARG A 13 -16.20 -4.73 5.32
N LYS A 14 -15.91 -4.18 6.49
CA LYS A 14 -14.58 -3.74 6.85
C LYS A 14 -13.60 -4.92 6.87
N ARG A 15 -13.97 -6.03 7.48
CA ARG A 15 -13.14 -7.22 7.51
C ARG A 15 -12.92 -7.80 6.11
N ARG A 16 -13.94 -7.77 5.26
CA ARG A 16 -13.83 -8.22 3.87
C ARG A 16 -12.85 -7.34 3.10
N PHE A 17 -12.95 -6.03 3.27
CA PHE A 17 -12.02 -5.09 2.65
C PHE A 17 -10.58 -5.40 3.05
N HIS A 18 -10.34 -5.58 4.34
CA HIS A 18 -9.01 -5.89 4.85
C HIS A 18 -8.48 -7.21 4.29
N ARG A 19 -9.30 -8.24 4.29
CA ARG A 19 -8.90 -9.55 3.79
C ARG A 19 -8.51 -9.50 2.32
N LYS A 20 -9.33 -8.85 1.50
CA LYS A 20 -9.04 -8.73 0.07
C LYS A 20 -7.83 -7.85 -0.19
N ALA A 21 -7.69 -6.76 0.54
CA ALA A 21 -6.55 -5.87 0.39
C ALA A 21 -5.25 -6.58 0.77
N ARG A 22 -5.26 -7.38 1.84
CA ARG A 22 -4.07 -8.16 2.20
C ARG A 22 -3.65 -9.12 1.09
N VAL A 23 -4.62 -9.79 0.48
CA VAL A 23 -4.33 -10.68 -0.65
C VAL A 23 -3.69 -9.90 -1.80
N ARG A 24 -4.25 -8.75 -2.13
CA ARG A 24 -3.71 -7.92 -3.22
C ARG A 24 -2.31 -7.42 -2.91
N LEU A 25 -2.05 -7.03 -1.66
CA LEU A 25 -0.70 -6.57 -1.29
C LEU A 25 0.32 -7.70 -1.34
N ARG A 26 -0.06 -8.94 -0.98
CA ARG A 26 0.83 -10.07 -1.13
C ARG A 26 1.11 -10.38 -2.59
N GLN A 27 0.09 -10.28 -3.44
CA GLN A 27 0.27 -10.44 -4.88
C GLN A 27 1.17 -9.34 -5.45
N LEU A 28 1.02 -8.12 -4.96
CA LEU A 28 1.90 -7.02 -5.34
C LEU A 28 3.35 -7.31 -4.95
N ALA A 29 3.58 -7.76 -3.73
CA ALA A 29 4.93 -8.10 -3.28
C ALA A 29 5.54 -9.19 -4.16
N HIS A 30 4.75 -10.18 -4.52
CA HIS A 30 5.19 -11.23 -5.43
C HIS A 30 5.54 -10.67 -6.81
N ALA A 31 4.71 -9.78 -7.33
CA ALA A 31 4.96 -9.14 -8.63
C ALA A 31 6.21 -8.27 -8.60
N LEU A 32 6.52 -7.68 -7.45
CA LEU A 32 7.73 -6.89 -7.25
C LEU A 32 8.95 -7.76 -6.94
N ARG A 33 8.76 -9.08 -6.88
CA ARG A 33 9.81 -10.07 -6.61
C ARG A 33 10.42 -9.95 -5.21
N PHE A 34 9.61 -9.53 -4.25
CA PHE A 34 10.03 -9.54 -2.85
C PHE A 34 9.98 -10.97 -2.30
N ALA A 35 11.05 -11.40 -1.66
CA ALA A 35 11.08 -12.72 -1.02
C ALA A 35 10.14 -12.72 0.20
N PRO A 36 9.53 -13.87 0.53
CA PRO A 36 8.56 -13.94 1.64
C PRO A 36 9.05 -13.41 2.97
N GLY A 37 10.33 -13.54 3.26
CA GLY A 37 10.89 -13.03 4.52
C GLY A 37 11.31 -11.57 4.49
N GLU A 38 11.17 -10.90 3.33
CA GLU A 38 11.62 -9.52 3.16
C GLU A 38 10.53 -8.50 3.36
N PHE A 39 9.29 -8.92 3.45
CA PHE A 39 8.18 -7.98 3.58
C PHE A 39 7.17 -8.47 4.61
N GLU A 40 6.33 -7.55 5.05
CA GLU A 40 5.28 -7.82 6.00
C GLU A 40 4.01 -7.12 5.56
N VAL A 41 2.87 -7.81 5.68
CA VAL A 41 1.55 -7.23 5.41
C VAL A 41 0.78 -7.20 6.72
N ARG A 42 0.35 -6.01 7.12
CA ARG A 42 -0.37 -5.80 8.38
C ARG A 42 -1.74 -5.20 8.11
N SER A 43 -2.68 -5.53 8.97
CA SER A 43 -4.01 -4.94 9.01
C SER A 43 -4.21 -4.25 10.34
N GLN A 44 -4.71 -3.02 10.29
CA GLN A 44 -5.12 -2.29 11.48
C GLN A 44 -6.57 -1.85 11.30
N LEU A 45 -7.47 -2.52 12.01
CA LEU A 45 -8.91 -2.25 11.87
C LEU A 45 -9.32 -0.94 12.53
N GLY A 46 -8.62 -0.54 13.56
CA GLY A 46 -8.85 0.76 14.18
C GLY A 46 -8.12 1.86 13.41
N GLY A 47 -8.08 3.04 13.97
CA GLY A 47 -7.37 4.16 13.41
C GLY A 47 -8.30 5.28 12.97
N VAL A 48 -7.73 6.29 12.33
CA VAL A 48 -8.44 7.51 11.97
C VAL A 48 -9.38 7.28 10.80
N ALA A 49 -8.98 6.48 9.81
CA ALA A 49 -9.81 6.20 8.65
C ALA A 49 -10.90 5.20 9.01
N VAL A 50 -12.09 5.40 8.45
CA VAL A 50 -13.23 4.49 8.64
C VAL A 50 -12.86 3.06 8.28
N SER A 51 -12.11 2.88 7.21
CA SER A 51 -11.69 1.55 6.74
C SER A 51 -10.60 0.93 7.59
N GLY A 52 -9.93 1.68 8.48
CA GLY A 52 -8.66 1.25 9.03
C GLY A 52 -7.57 1.31 7.97
N GLU A 53 -6.49 0.59 8.16
CA GLU A 53 -5.35 0.62 7.27
C GLU A 53 -4.83 -0.78 6.98
N ILE A 54 -4.40 -1.02 5.75
CA ILE A 54 -3.70 -2.25 5.37
C ILE A 54 -2.35 -1.81 4.80
N ILE A 55 -1.27 -2.39 5.30
CA ILE A 55 0.08 -1.91 5.03
C ILE A 55 0.95 -3.04 4.52
N LEU A 56 1.66 -2.78 3.42
CA LEU A 56 2.79 -3.59 2.98
C LEU A 56 4.06 -2.85 3.36
N HIS A 57 4.88 -3.47 4.19
CA HIS A 57 6.15 -2.90 4.63
C HIS A 57 7.31 -3.73 4.11
N HIS A 58 8.18 -3.09 3.34
CA HIS A 58 9.43 -3.64 2.83
C HIS A 58 10.51 -2.60 3.12
N ARG A 59 11.76 -3.03 3.23
CA ARG A 59 12.85 -2.08 3.53
C ARG A 59 12.97 -0.95 2.53
N ASP A 60 12.51 -1.16 1.30
CA ASP A 60 12.65 -0.18 0.20
C ASP A 60 11.37 0.59 -0.09
N VAL A 61 10.23 0.11 0.38
CA VAL A 61 8.96 0.75 0.05
C VAL A 61 7.91 0.47 1.12
N TYR A 62 7.04 1.44 1.32
CA TYR A 62 5.87 1.36 2.19
C TYR A 62 4.65 1.64 1.34
N VAL A 63 3.67 0.74 1.39
CA VAL A 63 2.40 0.90 0.68
C VAL A 63 1.28 0.79 1.69
N GLN A 64 0.42 1.79 1.72
CA GLN A 64 -0.70 1.84 2.65
C GLN A 64 -1.99 1.94 1.87
N ILE A 65 -2.96 1.13 2.24
CA ILE A 65 -4.30 1.17 1.66
C ILE A 65 -5.28 1.58 2.75
N CYS A 66 -6.07 2.61 2.46
CA CYS A 66 -7.20 2.99 3.29
C CYS A 66 -8.27 3.59 2.38
N GLN A 67 -9.49 3.68 2.89
CA GLN A 67 -10.56 4.32 2.14
C GLN A 67 -10.78 5.71 2.76
N PRO A 68 -10.29 6.76 2.11
CA PRO A 68 -10.47 8.11 2.66
C PRO A 68 -11.91 8.55 2.53
N ALA A 69 -12.36 9.36 3.50
CA ALA A 69 -13.73 9.84 3.52
C ALA A 69 -14.07 10.77 2.37
N THR A 70 -13.06 11.47 1.82
CA THR A 70 -13.29 12.57 0.90
C THR A 70 -12.56 12.47 -0.43
N ARG A 71 -11.62 11.49 -0.60
CA ARG A 71 -10.79 11.40 -1.80
C ARG A 71 -10.62 9.95 -2.24
N ALA A 72 -11.54 9.47 -3.06
CA ALA A 72 -11.48 8.09 -3.56
C ALA A 72 -10.25 7.82 -4.45
N ASP A 73 -9.67 8.85 -5.03
CA ASP A 73 -8.51 8.73 -5.92
C ASP A 73 -7.18 8.70 -5.17
N SER A 74 -7.19 8.80 -3.84
CA SER A 74 -5.98 8.82 -3.03
C SER A 74 -5.97 7.75 -1.93
N GLY A 75 -6.65 6.64 -2.17
CA GLY A 75 -6.74 5.56 -1.18
C GLY A 75 -5.47 4.74 -1.02
N ILE A 76 -4.55 4.83 -1.97
CA ILE A 76 -3.25 4.16 -1.90
C ILE A 76 -2.17 5.20 -1.69
N LEU A 77 -1.33 4.98 -0.67
CA LEU A 77 -0.15 5.80 -0.42
C LEU A 77 1.09 4.94 -0.66
N ILE A 78 2.01 5.43 -1.45
CA ILE A 78 3.28 4.75 -1.74
C ILE A 78 4.41 5.68 -1.33
N ARG A 79 5.34 5.15 -0.52
CA ARG A 79 6.52 5.91 -0.09
C ARG A 79 7.74 5.03 -0.25
N ALA A 80 8.74 5.50 -0.98
CA ALA A 80 10.00 4.80 -1.11
C ALA A 80 10.88 5.12 0.09
N PHE A 81 11.56 4.10 0.61
CA PHE A 81 12.53 4.27 1.68
C PHE A 81 13.93 4.30 1.11
N ASP A 82 14.85 4.89 1.85
CA ASP A 82 16.26 4.89 1.50
C ASP A 82 17.05 3.81 2.25
N GLY A 83 16.35 2.85 2.82
CA GLY A 83 16.97 1.80 3.62
C GLY A 83 17.03 2.09 5.09
N ARG A 84 16.58 3.26 5.53
CA ARG A 84 16.56 3.62 6.94
C ARG A 84 15.31 3.08 7.62
N LYS A 85 15.39 2.93 8.95
CA LYS A 85 14.26 2.44 9.73
C LYS A 85 13.09 3.42 9.73
N ASP A 86 13.36 4.69 9.73
CA ASP A 86 12.31 5.69 9.66
C ASP A 86 12.10 6.08 8.19
N ALA A 87 10.89 6.42 7.87
CA ALA A 87 10.52 6.79 6.51
C ALA A 87 10.60 8.29 6.28
N THR A 88 11.46 8.97 7.02
CA THR A 88 11.44 10.44 7.06
C THR A 88 11.94 11.11 5.78
N GLY A 89 12.70 10.40 4.95
CA GLY A 89 13.21 10.99 3.72
C GLY A 89 12.33 10.82 2.50
N GLY A 90 11.25 10.04 2.59
CA GLY A 90 10.42 9.72 1.44
C GLY A 90 9.26 10.67 1.25
N ARG A 91 8.89 10.92 0.00
CA ARG A 91 7.67 11.63 -0.33
C ARG A 91 6.50 10.68 -0.41
N ASN A 92 5.32 11.18 -0.05
CA ASN A 92 4.08 10.43 -0.23
C ASN A 92 3.60 10.58 -1.66
N HIS A 93 3.38 9.44 -2.31
CA HIS A 93 2.77 9.38 -3.63
C HIS A 93 1.42 8.70 -3.49
N PHE A 94 0.39 9.29 -4.07
CA PHE A 94 -0.97 8.77 -3.94
C PHE A 94 -1.43 8.15 -5.25
N ALA A 95 -2.26 7.12 -5.13
CA ALA A 95 -2.81 6.42 -6.27
C ALA A 95 -4.25 6.00 -5.97
N PRO A 96 -5.06 5.78 -7.02
CA PRO A 96 -6.45 5.42 -6.82
C PRO A 96 -6.60 3.96 -6.39
N LEU A 97 -7.64 3.69 -5.60
CA LEU A 97 -7.93 2.35 -5.12
C LEU A 97 -8.21 1.34 -6.24
N ARG A 98 -8.61 1.80 -7.42
CA ARG A 98 -8.85 0.90 -8.54
C ARG A 98 -7.63 0.06 -8.92
N LEU A 99 -6.44 0.51 -8.56
CA LEU A 99 -5.22 -0.26 -8.81
C LEU A 99 -5.20 -1.59 -8.07
N LEU A 100 -6.02 -1.74 -7.04
CA LEU A 100 -6.15 -3.02 -6.35
C LEU A 100 -6.70 -4.11 -7.28
N ASN A 101 -7.42 -3.72 -8.33
CA ASN A 101 -7.92 -4.66 -9.34
C ASN A 101 -7.07 -4.66 -10.62
N ASP A 102 -5.98 -3.92 -10.64
CA ASP A 102 -5.05 -3.88 -11.78
C ASP A 102 -3.64 -4.02 -11.25
N LEU A 103 -3.27 -5.25 -10.96
CA LEU A 103 -2.01 -5.54 -10.29
C LEU A 103 -0.81 -5.13 -11.13
N GLU A 104 -0.91 -5.27 -12.45
CA GLU A 104 0.18 -4.91 -13.36
C GLU A 104 0.46 -3.40 -13.30
N GLU A 105 -0.58 -2.58 -13.38
CA GLU A 105 -0.42 -1.13 -13.26
C GLU A 105 0.02 -0.73 -11.86
N PHE A 106 -0.51 -1.41 -10.83
CA PHE A 106 -0.11 -1.15 -9.45
C PHE A 106 1.39 -1.39 -9.26
N ALA A 107 1.88 -2.54 -9.72
CA ALA A 107 3.30 -2.85 -9.60
C ALA A 107 4.16 -1.86 -10.38
N ALA A 108 3.73 -1.47 -11.58
CA ALA A 108 4.45 -0.48 -12.37
C ALA A 108 4.53 0.87 -11.64
N ARG A 109 3.44 1.28 -10.99
CA ARG A 109 3.38 2.52 -10.23
C ARG A 109 4.32 2.49 -9.04
N VAL A 110 4.36 1.36 -8.31
CA VAL A 110 5.25 1.21 -7.17
C VAL A 110 6.72 1.23 -7.62
N ARG A 111 7.04 0.54 -8.72
CA ARG A 111 8.40 0.57 -9.26
C ARG A 111 8.83 1.97 -9.65
N ALA A 112 7.91 2.75 -10.23
CA ALA A 112 8.20 4.12 -10.61
C ALA A 112 8.52 4.99 -9.38
N VAL A 113 7.78 4.82 -8.29
CA VAL A 113 8.06 5.55 -7.06
C VAL A 113 9.40 5.13 -6.48
N MET A 114 9.70 3.85 -6.46
CA MET A 114 11.00 3.36 -5.97
C MET A 114 12.16 3.91 -6.79
N ALA A 115 11.95 4.11 -8.08
CA ALA A 115 12.98 4.65 -8.98
C ALA A 115 13.24 6.15 -8.74
N LEU A 116 12.35 6.85 -8.05
CA LEU A 116 12.51 8.27 -7.75
C LEU A 116 13.42 8.55 -6.55
N ARG A 117 13.93 7.50 -5.90
CA ARG A 117 14.84 7.69 -4.77
C ARG A 117 16.09 8.44 -5.23
N PRO A 118 16.61 9.36 -4.39
CA PRO A 118 17.84 10.08 -4.77
C PRO A 118 19.01 9.12 -4.99
N PRO A 119 19.91 9.43 -5.94
CA PRO A 119 21.12 8.64 -6.13
C PRO A 119 21.92 8.55 -4.84
N GLY A 120 22.42 7.36 -4.51
CA GLY A 120 23.22 7.15 -3.31
C GLY A 120 22.43 7.05 -2.02
N SER A 121 21.11 7.17 -2.07
CA SER A 121 20.26 7.01 -0.89
C SER A 121 20.29 5.57 -0.36
N ARG A 122 20.73 4.64 -1.18
CA ARG A 122 20.86 3.27 -0.84
C ARG A 122 22.32 2.93 -0.66
N ALA A 123 22.69 2.42 0.51
CA ALA A 123 24.03 1.90 0.71
C ALA A 123 24.24 0.73 -0.24
N ALA A 124 25.26 0.81 -1.00
CA ALA A 124 25.61 -0.23 -1.95
C ALA A 124 25.93 -1.55 -1.25
#